data_14cabead00d002bcc31bb76c88e46ca5
#
_entry.id   14cabead00d002bcc31bb76c88e46ca5
#
_cell.length_a   1.000
_cell.length_b   1.000
_cell.length_c   1.000
_cell.angle_alpha   90.00
_cell.angle_beta   90.00
_cell.angle_gamma   90.00
#
_symmetry.space_group_name_H-M   'P 1'
#
loop_
_entity.id
_entity.type
_entity.pdbx_description
1 polymer ?
#
loop_
_entity_poly.entity_id
_entity_poly.type
_entity_poly.pdbx_seq_one_letter_code
_entity_poly.pdbx_strand_id
1 'polypeptide(L)'
;MAIALTQFRAMCGFRELNEIRRFVLDLSPELFALGNISIVQNFVDNPSTETFKPFFESIMKADAEKVKVAIADLLRDCDRALSLNKLEGEAKKVVEMALELNEQFPGDVGIFCAFFLQTVDLAPGEAIFLGAGEPHAYVSGGAHPPTLPLTTHLVLHFLLSGLPRADDADAQTSSK
;
A
#
# COMPACT_ATOMS: atom_id res chain seq x y z
N MET A 1 -2.52 -0.86 19.12
CA MET A 1 -2.54 0.58 19.43
C MET A 1 -1.10 1.08 19.49
N ALA A 2 -0.79 2.18 18.82
CA ALA A 2 0.50 2.85 18.89
C ALA A 2 0.28 4.32 19.26
N ILE A 3 1.17 4.88 20.08
CA ILE A 3 1.17 6.30 20.49
C ILE A 3 2.42 6.93 19.94
N ALA A 4 2.27 8.02 19.19
CA ALA A 4 3.40 8.76 18.62
C ALA A 4 4.20 9.49 19.71
N LEU A 5 5.50 9.26 19.77
CA LEU A 5 6.42 9.97 20.65
C LEU A 5 7.10 11.15 19.94
N THR A 6 7.25 11.04 18.63
CA THR A 6 7.73 12.10 17.74
C THR A 6 6.71 12.26 16.60
N GLN A 7 6.97 13.14 15.64
CA GLN A 7 6.24 13.12 14.39
C GLN A 7 6.33 11.70 13.82
N PHE A 8 5.20 11.09 13.51
CA PHE A 8 5.10 9.67 13.16
C PHE A 8 4.25 9.50 11.90
N ARG A 9 4.75 8.69 10.97
CA ARG A 9 4.06 8.39 9.73
C ARG A 9 3.87 6.89 9.58
N ALA A 10 2.65 6.51 9.21
CA ALA A 10 2.27 5.13 8.97
C ALA A 10 1.38 5.01 7.73
N MET A 11 1.31 3.82 7.20
CA MET A 11 0.26 3.40 6.27
C MET A 11 -0.63 2.40 6.99
N CYS A 12 -1.96 2.55 6.90
CA CYS A 12 -2.90 1.62 7.56
C CYS A 12 -4.26 1.59 6.87
N GLY A 13 -4.80 0.37 6.77
CA GLY A 13 -6.06 0.13 6.07
C GLY A 13 -5.95 0.34 4.56
N PHE A 14 -6.77 -0.39 3.81
CA PHE A 14 -6.87 -0.14 2.37
C PHE A 14 -7.62 1.17 2.10
N ARG A 15 -7.21 1.85 1.04
CA ARG A 15 -7.96 2.98 0.48
C ARG A 15 -9.28 2.50 -0.10
N GLU A 16 -10.18 3.45 -0.35
CA GLU A 16 -11.38 3.19 -1.13
C GLU A 16 -11.02 2.64 -2.52
N LEU A 17 -11.72 1.58 -2.95
CA LEU A 17 -11.39 0.85 -4.19
C LEU A 17 -11.41 1.74 -5.43
N ASN A 18 -12.32 2.72 -5.48
CA ASN A 18 -12.36 3.69 -6.57
C ASN A 18 -11.17 4.66 -6.55
N GLU A 19 -10.62 4.95 -5.37
CA GLU A 19 -9.39 5.75 -5.25
C GLU A 19 -8.18 4.95 -5.72
N ILE A 20 -8.06 3.68 -5.29
CA ILE A 20 -7.03 2.76 -5.79
C ILE A 20 -7.09 2.65 -7.31
N ARG A 21 -8.29 2.43 -7.87
CA ARG A 21 -8.50 2.38 -9.31
C ARG A 21 -7.97 3.62 -10.03
N ARG A 22 -8.29 4.81 -9.50
CA ARG A 22 -7.81 6.08 -10.04
C ARG A 22 -6.28 6.16 -10.01
N PHE A 23 -5.65 5.79 -8.91
CA PHE A 23 -4.19 5.81 -8.79
C PHE A 23 -3.50 4.82 -9.72
N VAL A 24 -4.09 3.64 -9.92
CA VAL A 24 -3.60 2.66 -10.90
C VAL A 24 -3.61 3.24 -12.32
N LEU A 25 -4.67 3.98 -12.68
CA LEU A 25 -4.82 4.55 -14.02
C LEU A 25 -3.95 5.79 -14.24
N ASP A 26 -3.87 6.66 -13.23
CA ASP A 26 -3.33 8.01 -13.38
C ASP A 26 -1.88 8.15 -12.92
N LEU A 27 -1.46 7.35 -11.93
CA LEU A 27 -0.18 7.53 -11.25
C LEU A 27 0.77 6.33 -11.38
N SER A 28 0.26 5.14 -11.59
CA SER A 28 1.09 3.94 -11.59
C SER A 28 0.66 2.94 -12.68
N PRO A 29 0.78 3.32 -13.96
CA PRO A 29 0.49 2.40 -15.07
C PRO A 29 1.40 1.17 -15.09
N GLU A 30 2.55 1.20 -14.41
CA GLU A 30 3.48 0.08 -14.23
C GLU A 30 2.81 -1.13 -13.56
N LEU A 31 1.77 -0.90 -12.75
CA LEU A 31 1.00 -1.96 -12.11
C LEU A 31 0.31 -2.90 -13.13
N PHE A 32 -0.01 -2.40 -14.33
CA PHE A 32 -0.50 -3.25 -15.43
C PHE A 32 0.57 -4.18 -15.98
N ALA A 33 1.81 -3.70 -16.07
CA ALA A 33 2.94 -4.49 -16.56
C ALA A 33 3.45 -5.45 -15.48
N LEU A 34 3.39 -5.05 -14.22
CA LEU A 34 3.86 -5.83 -13.07
C LEU A 34 2.92 -6.99 -12.75
N GLY A 35 1.62 -6.72 -12.68
CA GLY A 35 0.60 -7.72 -12.37
C GLY A 35 0.19 -8.54 -13.60
N ASN A 36 -0.75 -9.46 -13.36
CA ASN A 36 -1.41 -10.13 -14.47
C ASN A 36 -2.42 -9.16 -15.12
N ILE A 37 -2.21 -8.82 -16.38
CA ILE A 37 -2.98 -7.80 -17.09
C ILE A 37 -4.50 -8.03 -17.04
N SER A 38 -4.94 -9.30 -17.14
CA SER A 38 -6.37 -9.64 -17.08
C SER A 38 -6.95 -9.42 -15.69
N ILE A 39 -6.17 -9.68 -14.63
CA ILE A 39 -6.58 -9.46 -13.24
C ILE A 39 -6.64 -7.96 -12.94
N VAL A 40 -5.63 -7.21 -13.36
CA VAL A 40 -5.60 -5.75 -13.19
C VAL A 40 -6.75 -5.08 -13.93
N GLN A 41 -6.99 -5.48 -15.19
CA GLN A 41 -8.08 -4.95 -16.00
C GLN A 41 -9.45 -5.26 -15.37
N ASN A 42 -9.65 -6.49 -14.86
CA ASN A 42 -10.89 -6.86 -14.19
C ASN A 42 -11.17 -6.00 -12.95
N PHE A 43 -10.13 -5.68 -12.14
CA PHE A 43 -10.28 -4.75 -11.03
C PHE A 43 -10.60 -3.33 -11.51
N VAL A 44 -9.92 -2.85 -12.54
CA VAL A 44 -10.16 -1.50 -13.09
C VAL A 44 -11.58 -1.34 -13.63
N ASP A 45 -12.09 -2.37 -14.31
CA ASP A 45 -13.45 -2.35 -14.88
C ASP A 45 -14.53 -2.50 -13.79
N ASN A 46 -14.28 -3.32 -12.77
CA ASN A 46 -15.23 -3.66 -11.71
C ASN A 46 -14.55 -3.60 -10.33
N PRO A 47 -14.31 -2.41 -9.76
CA PRO A 47 -13.65 -2.27 -8.45
C PRO A 47 -14.53 -2.81 -7.32
N SER A 48 -14.18 -3.99 -6.84
CA SER A 48 -14.83 -4.67 -5.70
C SER A 48 -13.79 -5.42 -4.87
N THR A 49 -14.16 -5.88 -3.69
CA THR A 49 -13.27 -6.66 -2.82
C THR A 49 -12.84 -7.96 -3.50
N GLU A 50 -13.74 -8.59 -4.26
CA GLU A 50 -13.51 -9.84 -4.99
C GLU A 50 -12.48 -9.67 -6.11
N THR A 51 -12.46 -8.53 -6.79
CA THR A 51 -11.49 -8.23 -7.85
C THR A 51 -10.20 -7.61 -7.31
N PHE A 52 -10.27 -6.90 -6.20
CA PHE A 52 -9.12 -6.26 -5.58
C PHE A 52 -8.15 -7.29 -4.97
N LYS A 53 -8.65 -8.29 -4.25
CA LYS A 53 -7.81 -9.29 -3.60
C LYS A 53 -6.84 -9.99 -4.57
N PRO A 54 -7.30 -10.62 -5.68
CA PRO A 54 -6.39 -11.23 -6.64
C PRO A 54 -5.47 -10.20 -7.34
N PHE A 55 -5.93 -8.96 -7.54
CA PHE A 55 -5.09 -7.90 -8.07
C PHE A 55 -3.93 -7.59 -7.10
N PHE A 56 -4.20 -7.28 -5.86
CA PHE A 56 -3.19 -7.00 -4.85
C PHE A 56 -2.21 -8.17 -4.69
N GLU A 57 -2.71 -9.42 -4.63
CA GLU A 57 -1.87 -10.60 -4.56
C GLU A 57 -0.96 -10.77 -5.78
N SER A 58 -1.45 -10.45 -6.98
CA SER A 58 -0.66 -10.55 -8.21
C SER A 58 0.53 -9.59 -8.22
N ILE A 59 0.35 -8.39 -7.63
CA ILE A 59 1.43 -7.41 -7.46
C ILE A 59 2.43 -7.88 -6.40
N MET A 60 1.94 -8.27 -5.21
CA MET A 60 2.81 -8.67 -4.10
C MET A 60 3.62 -9.95 -4.37
N LYS A 61 3.16 -10.79 -5.29
CA LYS A 61 3.84 -12.03 -5.70
C LYS A 61 4.58 -11.89 -7.03
N ALA A 62 4.75 -10.67 -7.55
CA ALA A 62 5.41 -10.44 -8.82
C ALA A 62 6.90 -10.83 -8.76
N ASP A 63 7.44 -11.19 -9.93
CA ASP A 63 8.85 -11.52 -10.09
C ASP A 63 9.76 -10.34 -9.73
N ALA A 64 10.84 -10.60 -8.96
CA ALA A 64 11.71 -9.56 -8.42
C ALA A 64 12.36 -8.68 -9.50
N GLU A 65 12.72 -9.24 -10.65
CA GLU A 65 13.32 -8.46 -11.74
C GLU A 65 12.29 -7.55 -12.42
N LYS A 66 11.04 -8.02 -12.56
CA LYS A 66 9.94 -7.18 -13.03
C LYS A 66 9.63 -6.05 -12.04
N VAL A 67 9.67 -6.35 -10.74
CA VAL A 67 9.48 -5.35 -9.67
C VAL A 67 10.51 -4.24 -9.79
N LYS A 68 11.79 -4.56 -9.95
CA LYS A 68 12.86 -3.55 -10.10
C LYS A 68 12.64 -2.65 -11.30
N VAL A 69 12.25 -3.21 -12.44
CA VAL A 69 11.96 -2.42 -13.65
C VAL A 69 10.76 -1.50 -13.42
N ALA A 70 9.67 -2.04 -12.88
CA ALA A 70 8.46 -1.26 -12.61
C ALA A 70 8.71 -0.12 -11.61
N ILE A 71 9.53 -0.36 -10.56
CA ILE A 71 9.91 0.70 -9.61
C ILE A 71 10.76 1.76 -10.29
N ALA A 72 11.72 1.39 -11.12
CA ALA A 72 12.55 2.38 -11.82
C ALA A 72 11.70 3.29 -12.74
N ASP A 73 10.72 2.73 -13.43
CA ASP A 73 9.78 3.50 -14.25
C ASP A 73 8.88 4.38 -13.39
N LEU A 74 8.31 3.85 -12.32
CA LEU A 74 7.50 4.59 -11.35
C LEU A 74 8.24 5.81 -10.79
N LEU A 75 9.47 5.62 -10.30
CA LEU A 75 10.24 6.71 -9.69
C LEU A 75 10.52 7.83 -10.69
N ARG A 76 10.89 7.48 -11.92
CA ARG A 76 11.09 8.47 -13.00
C ARG A 76 9.82 9.28 -13.26
N ASP A 77 8.67 8.63 -13.30
CA ASP A 77 7.39 9.31 -13.57
C ASP A 77 6.91 10.11 -12.36
N CYS A 78 7.16 9.66 -11.13
CA CYS A 78 6.95 10.40 -9.89
C CYS A 78 7.78 11.69 -9.86
N ASP A 79 9.09 11.62 -10.09
CA ASP A 79 9.98 12.77 -10.12
C ASP A 79 9.55 13.79 -11.19
N ARG A 80 9.16 13.31 -12.35
CA ARG A 80 8.65 14.15 -13.43
C ARG A 80 7.35 14.85 -13.05
N ALA A 81 6.41 14.14 -12.43
CA ALA A 81 5.13 14.69 -12.02
C ALA A 81 5.28 15.78 -10.95
N LEU A 82 6.16 15.54 -9.96
CA LEU A 82 6.51 16.53 -8.92
C LEU A 82 7.22 17.75 -9.52
N SER A 83 8.21 17.57 -10.40
CA SER A 83 8.95 18.66 -11.03
C SER A 83 8.06 19.58 -11.88
N LEU A 84 7.00 19.02 -12.46
CA LEU A 84 6.01 19.78 -13.23
C LEU A 84 4.92 20.41 -12.37
N ASN A 85 4.95 20.21 -11.05
CA ASN A 85 3.95 20.68 -10.09
C ASN A 85 2.50 20.31 -10.49
N LYS A 86 2.32 19.11 -11.03
CA LYS A 86 1.04 18.59 -11.54
C LYS A 86 0.22 17.84 -10.49
N LEU A 87 0.81 17.56 -9.33
CA LEU A 87 0.18 16.75 -8.28
C LEU A 87 -0.26 17.61 -7.11
N GLU A 88 -1.47 17.41 -6.66
CA GLU A 88 -2.06 18.05 -5.48
C GLU A 88 -2.78 17.03 -4.59
N GLY A 89 -3.05 17.40 -3.35
CA GLY A 89 -3.83 16.60 -2.42
C GLY A 89 -3.26 15.20 -2.18
N GLU A 90 -4.12 14.18 -2.21
CA GLU A 90 -3.74 12.79 -1.94
C GLU A 90 -2.80 12.20 -3.01
N ALA A 91 -2.95 12.58 -4.27
CA ALA A 91 -2.05 12.13 -5.33
C ALA A 91 -0.59 12.52 -5.06
N LYS A 92 -0.36 13.74 -4.57
CA LYS A 92 0.97 14.21 -4.17
C LYS A 92 1.51 13.41 -2.99
N LYS A 93 0.70 13.20 -1.95
CA LYS A 93 1.10 12.42 -0.76
C LYS A 93 1.48 10.98 -1.10
N VAL A 94 0.73 10.33 -1.99
CA VAL A 94 1.02 8.96 -2.45
C VAL A 94 2.35 8.88 -3.16
N VAL A 95 2.64 9.83 -4.05
CA VAL A 95 3.91 9.89 -4.77
C VAL A 95 5.07 10.17 -3.83
N GLU A 96 4.94 11.13 -2.91
CA GLU A 96 5.94 11.41 -1.88
C GLU A 96 6.19 10.19 -0.99
N MET A 97 5.14 9.45 -0.62
CA MET A 97 5.24 8.19 0.14
C MET A 97 6.01 7.12 -0.64
N ALA A 98 5.73 6.94 -1.93
CA ALA A 98 6.43 5.96 -2.76
C ALA A 98 7.94 6.26 -2.85
N LEU A 99 8.30 7.53 -2.97
CA LEU A 99 9.71 7.97 -2.95
C LEU A 99 10.36 7.72 -1.59
N GLU A 100 9.69 8.08 -0.48
CA GLU A 100 10.18 7.84 0.89
C GLU A 100 10.40 6.35 1.15
N LEU A 101 9.47 5.50 0.71
CA LEU A 101 9.60 4.04 0.84
C LEU A 101 10.79 3.51 0.02
N ASN A 102 11.02 4.03 -1.18
CA ASN A 102 12.17 3.60 -1.97
C ASN A 102 13.51 4.03 -1.39
N GLU A 103 13.58 5.18 -0.70
CA GLU A 103 14.79 5.58 0.03
C GLU A 103 15.13 4.60 1.17
N GLN A 104 14.11 4.08 1.86
CA GLN A 104 14.28 3.17 2.99
C GLN A 104 14.44 1.70 2.53
N PHE A 105 13.72 1.30 1.48
CA PHE A 105 13.65 -0.09 0.98
C PHE A 105 13.82 -0.14 -0.54
N PRO A 106 15.01 0.14 -1.07
CA PRO A 106 15.24 0.23 -2.50
C PRO A 106 14.88 -1.08 -3.23
N GLY A 107 14.01 -0.99 -4.22
CA GLY A 107 13.64 -2.13 -5.06
C GLY A 107 12.65 -3.11 -4.43
N ASP A 108 12.04 -2.78 -3.29
CA ASP A 108 11.04 -3.62 -2.63
C ASP A 108 9.64 -3.41 -3.23
N VAL A 109 8.91 -4.50 -3.46
CA VAL A 109 7.53 -4.47 -3.98
C VAL A 109 6.58 -3.70 -3.05
N GLY A 110 6.88 -3.60 -1.77
CA GLY A 110 6.13 -2.84 -0.78
C GLY A 110 6.01 -1.34 -1.10
N ILE A 111 6.86 -0.80 -1.98
CA ILE A 111 6.74 0.59 -2.47
C ILE A 111 5.37 0.84 -3.10
N PHE A 112 4.82 -0.14 -3.81
CA PHE A 112 3.48 -0.04 -4.39
C PHE A 112 2.36 0.02 -3.36
N CYS A 113 2.62 -0.34 -2.09
CA CYS A 113 1.64 -0.20 -1.01
C CYS A 113 1.23 1.26 -0.76
N ALA A 114 2.05 2.24 -1.15
CA ALA A 114 1.67 3.65 -1.13
C ALA A 114 0.37 3.94 -1.88
N PHE A 115 0.09 3.18 -2.95
CA PHE A 115 -1.12 3.33 -3.77
C PHE A 115 -2.33 2.58 -3.22
N PHE A 116 -2.10 1.60 -2.35
CA PHE A 116 -3.16 0.73 -1.81
C PHE A 116 -3.59 1.09 -0.40
N LEU A 117 -2.67 1.61 0.43
CA LEU A 117 -2.92 1.90 1.85
C LEU A 117 -3.09 3.39 2.10
N GLN A 118 -3.88 3.72 3.12
CA GLN A 118 -4.05 5.09 3.59
C GLN A 118 -2.80 5.54 4.35
N THR A 119 -2.36 6.77 4.09
CA THR A 119 -1.29 7.41 4.86
C THR A 119 -1.87 8.13 6.06
N VAL A 120 -1.27 7.92 7.22
CA VAL A 120 -1.63 8.58 8.48
C VAL A 120 -0.39 9.25 9.05
N ASP A 121 -0.49 10.56 9.29
CA ASP A 121 0.51 11.35 10.01
C ASP A 121 -0.02 11.66 11.42
N LEU A 122 0.76 11.34 12.44
CA LEU A 122 0.45 11.59 13.85
C LEU A 122 1.45 12.57 14.46
N ALA A 123 0.92 13.57 15.15
CA ALA A 123 1.73 14.44 16.01
C ALA A 123 2.11 13.72 17.34
N PRO A 124 3.17 14.16 18.03
CA PRO A 124 3.52 13.62 19.33
C PRO A 124 2.33 13.64 20.30
N GLY A 125 2.06 12.49 20.94
CA GLY A 125 0.92 12.28 21.85
C GLY A 125 -0.36 11.78 21.17
N GLU A 126 -0.48 11.83 19.86
CA GLU A 126 -1.60 11.21 19.15
C GLU A 126 -1.43 9.69 19.11
N ALA A 127 -2.55 8.99 18.99
CA ALA A 127 -2.58 7.54 19.00
C ALA A 127 -3.40 6.99 17.84
N ILE A 128 -2.97 5.84 17.32
CA ILE A 128 -3.72 5.06 16.35
C ILE A 128 -4.09 3.70 16.93
N PHE A 129 -5.33 3.29 16.71
CA PHE A 129 -5.79 1.94 16.98
C PHE A 129 -5.96 1.20 15.65
N LEU A 130 -5.31 0.04 15.55
CA LEU A 130 -5.41 -0.84 14.39
C LEU A 130 -6.18 -2.08 14.80
N GLY A 131 -7.19 -2.43 14.04
CA GLY A 131 -7.96 -3.65 14.20
C GLY A 131 -7.13 -4.90 13.94
N ALA A 132 -7.58 -6.05 14.43
CA ALA A 132 -6.95 -7.33 14.10
C ALA A 132 -7.08 -7.59 12.60
N GLY A 133 -5.96 -7.95 11.95
CA GLY A 133 -5.92 -8.22 10.51
C GLY A 133 -5.91 -6.98 9.61
N GLU A 134 -5.88 -5.77 10.16
CA GLU A 134 -5.78 -4.55 9.37
C GLU A 134 -4.34 -4.39 8.83
N PRO A 135 -4.15 -4.28 7.50
CA PRO A 135 -2.84 -4.12 6.93
C PRO A 135 -2.25 -2.77 7.33
N HIS A 136 -1.00 -2.76 7.78
CA HIS A 136 -0.33 -1.53 8.18
C HIS A 136 1.18 -1.64 8.06
N ALA A 137 1.83 -0.49 7.92
CA ALA A 137 3.27 -0.35 7.96
C ALA A 137 3.65 0.98 8.65
N TYR A 138 4.67 0.95 9.47
CA TYR A 138 5.26 2.14 10.07
C TYR A 138 6.39 2.63 9.16
N VAL A 139 6.31 3.89 8.74
CA VAL A 139 7.23 4.46 7.75
C VAL A 139 8.32 5.28 8.42
N SER A 140 7.95 6.20 9.31
CA SER A 140 8.93 7.03 10.01
C SER A 140 8.43 7.48 11.36
N GLY A 141 9.37 7.91 12.23
CA GLY A 141 9.09 8.40 13.59
C GLY A 141 9.22 7.34 14.68
N GLY A 142 9.11 7.78 15.94
CA GLY A 142 9.13 6.94 17.13
C GLY A 142 7.73 6.73 17.69
N ALA A 143 7.39 5.47 18.01
CA ALA A 143 6.12 5.12 18.66
C ALA A 143 6.36 4.18 19.85
N HIS A 144 5.42 4.15 20.79
CA HIS A 144 5.43 3.19 21.90
C HIS A 144 4.19 2.28 21.80
N PRO A 145 4.29 0.94 22.01
CA PRO A 145 5.51 0.20 22.36
C PRO A 145 6.52 0.17 21.22
N PRO A 146 7.83 0.10 21.54
CA PRO A 146 8.86 -0.07 20.52
C PRO A 146 8.65 -1.42 19.85
N THR A 147 8.04 -1.40 18.70
CA THR A 147 7.92 -2.56 17.86
C THR A 147 9.22 -2.75 17.09
N LEU A 148 9.56 -3.99 16.84
CA LEU A 148 10.75 -4.51 16.17
C LEU A 148 11.29 -3.59 15.06
N PRO A 149 12.60 -3.60 14.78
CA PRO A 149 13.16 -2.82 13.67
C PRO A 149 12.43 -3.18 12.38
N LEU A 150 12.03 -2.14 11.66
CA LEU A 150 11.42 -2.24 10.34
C LEU A 150 12.38 -3.01 9.42
N THR A 151 12.11 -4.29 9.23
CA THR A 151 12.76 -5.07 8.19
C THR A 151 11.79 -5.22 7.04
N THR A 152 12.28 -5.11 5.82
CA THR A 152 11.55 -5.20 4.56
C THR A 152 10.58 -6.40 4.49
N HIS A 153 10.97 -7.52 5.09
CA HIS A 153 10.14 -8.73 5.21
C HIS A 153 8.91 -8.57 6.10
N LEU A 154 8.91 -7.61 7.02
CA LEU A 154 7.81 -7.44 7.97
C LEU A 154 6.58 -6.81 7.32
N VAL A 155 6.78 -5.86 6.42
CA VAL A 155 5.70 -5.19 5.68
C VAL A 155 4.95 -6.19 4.82
N LEU A 156 5.67 -7.02 4.07
CA LEU A 156 5.08 -8.02 3.18
C LEU A 156 4.36 -9.15 3.93
N HIS A 157 4.94 -9.64 5.03
CA HIS A 157 4.33 -10.71 5.82
C HIS A 157 3.05 -10.24 6.53
N PHE A 158 3.03 -9.01 7.04
CA PHE A 158 1.86 -8.43 7.70
C PHE A 158 0.72 -8.15 6.70
N LEU A 159 1.04 -7.64 5.51
CA LEU A 159 0.05 -7.35 4.46
C LEU A 159 -0.62 -8.62 3.93
N LEU A 160 0.13 -9.73 3.81
CA LEU A 160 -0.42 -11.01 3.34
C LEU A 160 -1.23 -11.75 4.41
N SER A 161 -0.90 -11.60 5.70
CA SER A 161 -1.65 -12.22 6.80
C SER A 161 -2.97 -11.50 7.11
N GLY A 162 -3.09 -10.23 6.75
CA GLY A 162 -4.31 -9.42 6.94
C GLY A 162 -5.38 -9.60 5.84
N LEU A 163 -5.09 -10.31 4.75
CA LEU A 163 -6.10 -10.63 3.75
C LEU A 163 -7.08 -11.67 4.32
N PRO A 164 -8.40 -11.39 4.33
CA PRO A 164 -9.39 -12.38 4.78
C PRO A 164 -9.24 -13.66 3.96
N ARG A 165 -9.14 -14.80 4.63
CA ARG A 165 -9.11 -16.10 3.97
C ARG A 165 -10.49 -16.33 3.35
N ALA A 166 -10.51 -17.01 2.20
CA ALA A 166 -11.76 -17.34 1.49
C ALA A 166 -12.74 -18.16 2.39
N ASP A 167 -12.22 -18.79 3.44
CA ASP A 167 -12.97 -19.66 4.35
C ASP A 167 -13.74 -18.88 5.43
N ASP A 168 -13.46 -17.58 5.62
CA ASP A 168 -14.13 -16.75 6.63
C ASP A 168 -15.50 -16.22 6.18
N ALA A 169 -15.82 -16.32 4.88
CA ALA A 169 -17.08 -15.86 4.32
C ALA A 169 -18.27 -16.82 4.65
N ASP A 170 -18.00 -18.10 4.89
CA ASP A 170 -19.05 -19.10 5.12
C ASP A 170 -19.48 -19.22 6.61
N ALA A 171 -18.74 -18.59 7.54
CA ALA A 171 -19.02 -18.69 8.95
C ALA A 171 -20.15 -17.75 9.45
N GLN A 172 -20.56 -16.76 8.65
CA GLN A 172 -21.58 -15.77 9.05
C GLN A 172 -22.99 -16.10 8.56
N THR A 173 -23.21 -17.13 7.76
CA THR A 173 -24.55 -17.49 7.27
C THR A 173 -25.23 -18.62 8.01
N SER A 174 -24.62 -19.20 9.06
CA SER A 174 -25.16 -20.35 9.80
C SER A 174 -25.63 -20.02 11.23
N SER A 175 -26.15 -18.82 11.46
CA SER A 175 -26.82 -18.46 12.72
C SER A 175 -28.09 -17.66 12.44
N LYS A 176 -29.15 -18.38 12.06
CA LYS A 176 -30.54 -17.99 12.26
C LYS A 176 -31.37 -19.21 12.60
#